data_158c9c0953a310f37c8b5606072e9a32
#
_entry.id   158c9c0953a310f37c8b5606072e9a32
#
_cell.length_a   1.000
_cell.length_b   1.000
_cell.length_c   1.000
_cell.angle_alpha   90.00
_cell.angle_beta   90.00
_cell.angle_gamma   90.00
#
_symmetry.space_group_name_H-M   'P 1'
#
loop_
_entity.id
_entity.type
_entity.pdbx_description
1 polymer ?
#
loop_
_entity_poly.entity_id
_entity_poly.type
_entity_poly.pdbx_seq_one_letter_code
_entity_poly.pdbx_strand_id
1 'polypeptide(L)'
;FVIVIFAYRALKAFKASNTSKVLKNLAVIPGYLVVLFLVMLVFDLAYVHSNELDKEKKYISENIKNTKIAYNINIEETSLENSGTITKEEAEKNDNVINNIPIISQDAVLEDLQSNQTSTGYFAYTKANLAKYKIDGIDQLVYLAPREIKSSGRTYNNKTYEYTHGRGEVIASATQSTAAGNVQYIQKDVSGKDEKINIEQPNIYFGLQTKETIATNAKNKQEYDYTDENGKDQTSTYDGQAGLKLGFLDRLVLGISKGDINLAFSSEMTSDSKILINRNIIDRAKKALPYLIYGEDPYTV
;
A
#
# COMPACT_ATOMS: atom_id res chain seq x y z
N PHE A 1 8.42 -32.32 37.82
CA PHE A 1 8.65 -33.14 39.03
C PHE A 1 7.57 -32.89 40.06
N VAL A 2 7.37 -31.65 40.54
CA VAL A 2 6.37 -31.27 41.57
C VAL A 2 4.97 -31.74 41.16
N ILE A 3 4.51 -31.42 39.96
CA ILE A 3 3.18 -31.81 39.45
C ILE A 3 2.96 -33.33 39.54
N VAL A 4 3.96 -34.11 39.10
CA VAL A 4 3.89 -35.58 39.09
C VAL A 4 3.78 -36.15 40.53
N ILE A 5 4.56 -35.60 41.45
CA ILE A 5 4.52 -36.03 42.84
C ILE A 5 3.15 -35.75 43.46
N PHE A 6 2.61 -34.55 43.29
CA PHE A 6 1.32 -34.18 43.90
C PHE A 6 0.14 -34.86 43.22
N ALA A 7 0.20 -35.10 41.90
CA ALA A 7 -0.79 -35.90 41.18
C ALA A 7 -0.79 -37.35 41.72
N TYR A 8 0.37 -37.96 41.91
CA TYR A 8 0.50 -39.31 42.48
C TYR A 8 -0.05 -39.37 43.92
N ARG A 9 0.27 -38.38 44.76
CA ARG A 9 -0.26 -38.27 46.14
C ARG A 9 -1.78 -38.10 46.14
N ALA A 10 -2.34 -37.34 45.21
CA ALA A 10 -3.78 -37.18 45.02
C ALA A 10 -4.44 -38.53 44.68
N LEU A 11 -3.87 -39.26 43.70
CA LEU A 11 -4.33 -40.61 43.30
C LEU A 11 -4.29 -41.60 44.49
N LYS A 12 -3.23 -41.58 45.28
CA LYS A 12 -3.12 -42.43 46.50
C LYS A 12 -4.16 -42.05 47.52
N ALA A 13 -4.41 -40.75 47.76
CA ALA A 13 -5.44 -40.29 48.67
C ALA A 13 -6.86 -40.63 48.16
N PHE A 14 -7.08 -40.61 46.86
CA PHE A 14 -8.35 -41.00 46.26
C PHE A 14 -8.64 -42.51 46.50
N LYS A 15 -7.66 -43.38 46.30
CA LYS A 15 -7.78 -44.81 46.61
C LYS A 15 -8.07 -45.07 48.06
N ALA A 16 -7.65 -44.15 48.97
CA ALA A 16 -7.92 -44.25 50.39
C ALA A 16 -9.23 -43.54 50.81
N SER A 17 -10.07 -43.14 49.87
CA SER A 17 -11.37 -42.45 50.07
C SER A 17 -11.26 -41.16 50.91
N ASN A 18 -10.10 -40.48 50.89
CA ASN A 18 -9.87 -39.26 51.67
C ASN A 18 -9.95 -38.02 50.80
N THR A 19 -11.17 -37.52 50.57
CA THR A 19 -11.47 -36.40 49.68
C THR A 19 -10.74 -35.10 50.05
N SER A 20 -10.58 -34.82 51.38
CA SER A 20 -9.85 -33.63 51.82
C SER A 20 -8.37 -33.63 51.40
N LYS A 21 -7.71 -34.81 51.52
CA LYS A 21 -6.32 -34.96 51.07
C LYS A 21 -6.18 -34.91 49.55
N VAL A 22 -7.16 -35.42 48.80
CA VAL A 22 -7.21 -35.31 47.34
C VAL A 22 -7.24 -33.83 46.93
N LEU A 23 -8.18 -33.07 47.50
CA LEU A 23 -8.35 -31.65 47.16
C LEU A 23 -7.11 -30.82 47.49
N LYS A 24 -6.51 -31.05 48.67
CA LYS A 24 -5.27 -30.38 49.09
C LYS A 24 -4.10 -30.67 48.13
N ASN A 25 -3.90 -31.92 47.75
CA ASN A 25 -2.81 -32.28 46.82
C ASN A 25 -3.06 -31.73 45.40
N LEU A 26 -4.30 -31.71 44.92
CA LEU A 26 -4.64 -31.11 43.62
C LEU A 26 -4.48 -29.59 43.63
N ALA A 27 -4.84 -28.91 44.73
CA ALA A 27 -4.70 -27.45 44.84
C ALA A 27 -3.23 -26.96 44.81
N VAL A 28 -2.27 -27.82 45.16
CA VAL A 28 -0.84 -27.49 45.05
C VAL A 28 -0.41 -27.30 43.60
N ILE A 29 -1.03 -28.01 42.66
CA ILE A 29 -0.66 -27.94 41.24
C ILE A 29 -0.90 -26.54 40.65
N PRO A 30 -2.12 -25.97 40.71
CA PRO A 30 -2.34 -24.59 40.26
C PRO A 30 -1.53 -23.57 41.03
N GLY A 31 -1.39 -23.76 42.35
CA GLY A 31 -0.54 -22.91 43.19
C GLY A 31 0.91 -22.88 42.71
N TYR A 32 1.49 -24.03 42.41
CA TYR A 32 2.83 -24.15 41.86
C TYR A 32 2.97 -23.44 40.48
N LEU A 33 1.97 -23.59 39.61
CA LEU A 33 1.99 -22.92 38.30
C LEU A 33 1.92 -21.40 38.44
N VAL A 34 1.11 -20.90 39.38
CA VAL A 34 1.05 -19.45 39.67
C VAL A 34 2.38 -18.93 40.20
N VAL A 35 3.01 -19.64 41.15
CA VAL A 35 4.33 -19.26 41.66
C VAL A 35 5.38 -19.29 40.56
N LEU A 36 5.38 -20.30 39.70
CA LEU A 36 6.31 -20.42 38.60
C LEU A 36 6.12 -19.25 37.60
N PHE A 37 4.87 -18.92 37.30
CA PHE A 37 4.53 -17.79 36.44
C PHE A 37 5.03 -16.46 37.05
N LEU A 38 4.80 -16.23 38.32
CA LEU A 38 5.27 -15.02 39.00
C LEU A 38 6.80 -14.93 39.03
N VAL A 39 7.49 -16.04 39.28
CA VAL A 39 8.96 -16.07 39.25
C VAL A 39 9.47 -15.73 37.79
N MET A 40 8.85 -16.31 36.78
CA MET A 40 9.22 -16.00 35.37
C MET A 40 8.94 -14.55 35.06
N LEU A 41 7.81 -13.99 35.48
CA LEU A 41 7.45 -12.60 35.24
C LEU A 41 8.41 -11.62 35.92
N VAL A 42 8.79 -11.89 37.19
CA VAL A 42 9.78 -11.08 37.94
C VAL A 42 11.15 -11.19 37.26
N PHE A 43 11.55 -12.38 36.84
CA PHE A 43 12.80 -12.59 36.13
C PHE A 43 12.83 -11.85 34.81
N ASP A 44 11.75 -11.90 34.04
CA ASP A 44 11.62 -11.17 32.76
C ASP A 44 11.73 -9.66 32.99
N LEU A 45 10.92 -9.10 33.88
CA LEU A 45 10.89 -7.66 34.16
C LEU A 45 12.21 -7.14 34.77
N ALA A 46 12.76 -7.85 35.74
CA ALA A 46 13.94 -7.37 36.48
C ALA A 46 15.26 -7.71 35.81
N TYR A 47 15.34 -8.80 35.05
CA TYR A 47 16.57 -9.30 34.48
C TYR A 47 16.63 -9.17 32.97
N VAL A 48 15.57 -9.54 32.23
CA VAL A 48 15.57 -9.49 30.76
C VAL A 48 15.35 -8.07 30.28
N HIS A 49 14.22 -7.46 30.65
CA HIS A 49 13.84 -6.11 30.20
C HIS A 49 14.82 -5.00 30.62
N SER A 50 15.45 -5.12 31.77
CA SER A 50 16.34 -4.06 32.27
C SER A 50 17.58 -3.84 31.41
N ASN A 51 18.03 -4.85 30.65
CA ASN A 51 19.23 -4.78 29.79
C ASN A 51 19.07 -5.69 28.54
N GLU A 52 17.93 -5.63 27.89
CA GLU A 52 17.56 -6.49 26.76
C GLU A 52 18.59 -6.44 25.65
N LEU A 53 18.97 -5.23 25.23
CA LEU A 53 19.92 -5.03 24.14
C LEU A 53 21.30 -5.67 24.42
N ASP A 54 21.84 -5.51 25.62
CA ASP A 54 23.16 -6.08 25.98
C ASP A 54 23.12 -7.61 25.99
N LYS A 55 22.01 -8.20 26.40
CA LYS A 55 21.84 -9.66 26.47
C LYS A 55 21.58 -10.27 25.12
N GLU A 56 20.84 -9.57 24.29
CA GLU A 56 20.48 -10.02 22.93
C GLU A 56 21.54 -9.68 21.89
N LYS A 57 22.42 -8.71 22.14
CA LYS A 57 23.42 -8.22 21.19
C LYS A 57 24.18 -9.33 20.48
N LYS A 58 24.57 -10.38 21.19
CA LYS A 58 25.26 -11.53 20.60
C LYS A 58 24.38 -12.28 19.61
N TYR A 59 23.14 -12.53 19.95
CA TYR A 59 22.17 -13.25 19.10
C TYR A 59 21.78 -12.40 17.88
N ILE A 60 21.57 -11.09 18.08
CA ILE A 60 21.29 -10.13 17.02
C ILE A 60 22.47 -10.10 16.03
N SER A 61 23.70 -10.03 16.53
CA SER A 61 24.90 -10.03 15.68
C SER A 61 25.02 -11.30 14.83
N GLU A 62 24.77 -12.48 15.42
CA GLU A 62 24.79 -13.74 14.67
C GLU A 62 23.64 -13.84 13.67
N ASN A 63 22.45 -13.34 14.02
CA ASN A 63 21.31 -13.30 13.10
C ASN A 63 21.60 -12.39 11.90
N ILE A 64 22.16 -11.19 12.13
CA ILE A 64 22.56 -10.27 11.05
C ILE A 64 23.58 -10.95 10.13
N LYS A 65 24.61 -11.58 10.70
CA LYS A 65 25.64 -12.29 9.94
C LYS A 65 25.05 -13.40 9.09
N ASN A 66 24.19 -14.24 9.68
CA ASN A 66 23.57 -15.35 8.97
C ASN A 66 22.61 -14.87 7.87
N THR A 67 21.88 -13.78 8.13
CA THR A 67 21.03 -13.15 7.13
C THR A 67 21.85 -12.60 5.96
N LYS A 68 22.95 -11.90 6.23
CA LYS A 68 23.88 -11.41 5.19
C LYS A 68 24.38 -12.57 4.31
N ILE A 69 24.75 -13.70 4.93
CA ILE A 69 25.19 -14.90 4.19
C ILE A 69 24.05 -15.49 3.37
N ALA A 70 22.87 -15.67 3.96
CA ALA A 70 21.73 -16.29 3.30
C ALA A 70 21.25 -15.52 2.06
N TYR A 71 21.32 -14.20 2.11
CA TYR A 71 20.95 -13.31 0.99
C TYR A 71 22.15 -12.92 0.10
N ASN A 72 23.32 -13.49 0.34
CA ASN A 72 24.56 -13.16 -0.38
C ASN A 72 24.89 -11.64 -0.38
N ILE A 73 24.63 -10.96 0.73
CA ILE A 73 24.88 -9.54 0.90
C ILE A 73 26.34 -9.36 1.30
N ASN A 74 27.18 -9.07 0.32
CA ASN A 74 28.62 -8.80 0.52
C ASN A 74 28.85 -7.28 0.48
N ILE A 75 28.46 -6.59 1.57
CA ILE A 75 28.63 -5.14 1.69
C ILE A 75 29.92 -4.88 2.47
N GLU A 76 30.81 -4.10 1.88
CA GLU A 76 31.98 -3.55 2.58
C GLU A 76 31.52 -2.48 3.56
N GLU A 77 31.72 -2.72 4.85
CA GLU A 77 31.38 -1.75 5.88
C GLU A 77 32.48 -0.68 5.97
N THR A 78 32.16 0.52 5.51
CA THR A 78 33.05 1.69 5.69
C THR A 78 32.53 2.53 6.85
N SER A 79 33.44 2.85 7.78
CA SER A 79 33.16 3.84 8.82
C SER A 79 33.18 5.23 8.21
N LEU A 80 32.03 5.92 8.24
CA LEU A 80 31.97 7.33 7.87
C LEU A 80 32.54 8.14 9.04
N GLU A 81 33.76 8.64 8.89
CA GLU A 81 34.30 9.61 9.82
C GLU A 81 33.60 10.95 9.61
N ASN A 82 33.12 11.55 10.68
CA ASN A 82 32.57 12.91 10.62
C ASN A 82 33.70 13.89 10.35
N SER A 83 33.84 14.31 9.10
CA SER A 83 34.92 15.21 8.66
C SER A 83 34.70 16.68 9.05
N GLY A 84 33.67 16.99 9.83
CA GLY A 84 33.38 18.36 10.26
C GLY A 84 32.48 19.14 9.30
N THR A 85 32.78 20.42 9.06
CA THR A 85 32.01 21.31 8.17
C THR A 85 32.32 21.02 6.71
N ILE A 86 31.27 20.87 5.90
CA ILE A 86 31.39 20.77 4.43
C ILE A 86 31.87 22.12 3.89
N THR A 87 32.95 22.12 3.10
CA THR A 87 33.41 23.33 2.41
C THR A 87 32.54 23.63 1.17
N LYS A 88 32.61 24.86 0.69
CA LYS A 88 31.86 25.27 -0.50
C LYS A 88 32.28 24.45 -1.73
N GLU A 89 33.58 24.19 -1.86
CA GLU A 89 34.17 23.42 -2.96
C GLU A 89 33.72 21.94 -2.91
N GLU A 90 33.54 21.37 -1.72
CA GLU A 90 32.99 20.00 -1.55
C GLU A 90 31.51 19.97 -1.87
N ALA A 91 30.76 20.99 -1.51
CA ALA A 91 29.35 21.12 -1.86
C ALA A 91 29.15 21.20 -3.37
N GLU A 92 29.93 22.04 -4.06
CA GLU A 92 29.87 22.20 -5.53
C GLU A 92 30.27 20.90 -6.27
N LYS A 93 31.18 20.09 -5.73
CA LYS A 93 31.51 18.77 -6.30
C LYS A 93 30.41 17.74 -6.12
N ASN A 94 29.53 17.94 -5.16
CA ASN A 94 28.43 17.02 -4.84
C ASN A 94 27.06 17.61 -5.16
N ASP A 95 26.97 18.50 -6.12
CA ASP A 95 25.76 19.17 -6.55
C ASP A 95 24.60 18.19 -6.81
N ASN A 96 24.87 17.07 -7.46
CA ASN A 96 23.85 16.04 -7.73
C ASN A 96 23.26 15.43 -6.45
N VAL A 97 24.02 15.36 -5.37
CA VAL A 97 23.51 14.87 -4.08
C VAL A 97 22.73 15.97 -3.39
N ILE A 98 23.31 17.17 -3.31
CA ILE A 98 22.70 18.31 -2.60
C ILE A 98 21.39 18.74 -3.24
N ASN A 99 21.34 18.84 -4.56
CA ASN A 99 20.15 19.22 -5.31
C ASN A 99 19.06 18.13 -5.28
N ASN A 100 19.36 16.92 -4.84
CA ASN A 100 18.43 15.82 -4.68
C ASN A 100 18.15 15.49 -3.20
N ILE A 101 18.40 16.38 -2.27
CA ILE A 101 17.96 16.25 -0.87
C ILE A 101 16.47 16.61 -0.81
N PRO A 102 15.57 15.70 -0.42
CA PRO A 102 14.16 16.01 -0.27
C PRO A 102 13.94 17.05 0.84
N ILE A 103 13.24 18.13 0.51
CA ILE A 103 12.88 19.20 1.47
C ILE A 103 11.37 19.27 1.73
N ILE A 104 10.59 18.54 0.94
CA ILE A 104 9.13 18.44 1.07
C ILE A 104 8.80 16.99 1.44
N SER A 105 7.89 16.80 2.40
CA SER A 105 7.44 15.46 2.77
C SER A 105 6.37 14.93 1.82
N GLN A 106 6.27 13.62 1.72
CA GLN A 106 5.21 12.92 0.97
C GLN A 106 3.82 13.35 1.43
N ASP A 107 3.62 13.45 2.75
CA ASP A 107 2.33 13.82 3.33
C ASP A 107 1.92 15.25 2.97
N ALA A 108 2.87 16.19 2.95
CA ALA A 108 2.61 17.56 2.56
C ALA A 108 2.15 17.66 1.09
N VAL A 109 2.78 16.89 0.19
CA VAL A 109 2.35 16.84 -1.22
C VAL A 109 0.96 16.23 -1.34
N LEU A 110 0.69 15.15 -0.63
CA LEU A 110 -0.61 14.49 -0.68
C LEU A 110 -1.73 15.37 -0.11
N GLU A 111 -1.49 16.06 0.99
CA GLU A 111 -2.43 17.01 1.60
C GLU A 111 -2.73 18.18 0.67
N ASP A 112 -1.70 18.76 0.02
CA ASP A 112 -1.89 19.83 -0.96
C ASP A 112 -2.71 19.34 -2.17
N LEU A 113 -2.43 18.15 -2.69
CA LEU A 113 -3.20 17.54 -3.77
C LEU A 113 -4.65 17.30 -3.38
N GLN A 114 -4.90 16.75 -2.21
CA GLN A 114 -6.25 16.48 -1.71
C GLN A 114 -7.05 17.76 -1.46
N SER A 115 -6.39 18.82 -1.00
CA SER A 115 -7.04 20.10 -0.70
C SER A 115 -7.31 20.93 -1.96
N ASN A 116 -6.35 21.01 -2.87
CA ASN A 116 -6.39 21.93 -4.01
C ASN A 116 -6.93 21.30 -5.30
N GLN A 117 -6.84 19.98 -5.46
CA GLN A 117 -7.25 19.30 -6.69
C GLN A 117 -8.63 18.65 -6.60
N THR A 118 -9.29 18.72 -5.46
CA THR A 118 -10.65 18.20 -5.28
C THR A 118 -11.72 19.06 -5.96
N SER A 119 -11.36 20.19 -6.53
CA SER A 119 -12.31 21.07 -7.23
C SER A 119 -13.01 20.43 -8.41
N THR A 120 -12.39 19.44 -9.06
CA THR A 120 -13.01 18.68 -10.16
C THR A 120 -13.91 17.56 -9.70
N GLY A 121 -13.82 17.11 -8.42
CA GLY A 121 -14.68 16.08 -7.82
C GLY A 121 -14.60 14.68 -8.46
N TYR A 122 -13.83 14.51 -9.53
CA TYR A 122 -13.77 13.27 -10.31
C TYR A 122 -12.59 12.41 -9.97
N PHE A 123 -11.49 12.99 -9.56
CA PHE A 123 -10.26 12.30 -9.24
C PHE A 123 -9.98 12.29 -7.75
N ALA A 124 -9.20 11.30 -7.31
CA ALA A 124 -8.71 11.20 -5.95
C ALA A 124 -7.25 10.77 -5.96
N TYR A 125 -6.54 11.25 -4.95
CA TYR A 125 -5.13 10.93 -4.71
C TYR A 125 -5.03 10.17 -3.40
N THR A 126 -4.43 8.98 -3.42
CA THR A 126 -4.21 8.18 -2.21
C THR A 126 -2.77 8.17 -1.78
N LYS A 127 -1.87 8.36 -2.73
CA LYS A 127 -0.44 8.32 -2.49
C LYS A 127 0.29 9.33 -3.36
N ALA A 128 1.40 9.83 -2.84
CA ALA A 128 2.40 10.58 -3.58
C ALA A 128 3.75 9.88 -3.35
N ASN A 129 4.21 9.07 -4.29
CA ASN A 129 5.39 8.22 -4.10
C ASN A 129 6.66 8.90 -4.58
N LEU A 130 7.72 8.79 -3.78
CA LEU A 130 9.04 9.32 -4.15
C LEU A 130 9.65 8.43 -5.23
N ALA A 131 10.08 9.05 -6.33
CA ALA A 131 10.75 8.39 -7.43
C ALA A 131 11.86 9.28 -8.00
N LYS A 132 12.76 8.69 -8.75
CA LYS A 132 13.83 9.40 -9.45
C LYS A 132 13.57 9.37 -10.94
N TYR A 133 13.48 10.54 -11.54
CA TYR A 133 13.28 10.69 -12.99
C TYR A 133 14.31 11.65 -13.60
N LYS A 134 14.58 11.43 -14.87
CA LYS A 134 15.39 12.35 -15.66
C LYS A 134 14.46 13.34 -16.38
N ILE A 135 14.43 14.57 -15.88
CA ILE A 135 13.59 15.66 -16.41
C ILE A 135 14.52 16.72 -17.00
N ASP A 136 14.28 17.09 -18.24
CA ASP A 136 15.11 18.04 -18.99
C ASP A 136 16.64 17.67 -18.97
N GLY A 137 16.94 16.35 -18.95
CA GLY A 137 18.30 15.83 -18.92
C GLY A 137 18.96 15.73 -17.54
N ILE A 138 18.28 16.19 -16.50
CA ILE A 138 18.80 16.21 -15.10
C ILE A 138 18.05 15.18 -14.25
N ASP A 139 18.79 14.38 -13.49
CA ASP A 139 18.22 13.47 -12.50
C ASP A 139 17.60 14.25 -11.33
N GLN A 140 16.31 14.07 -11.10
CA GLN A 140 15.57 14.76 -10.05
C GLN A 140 14.74 13.78 -9.22
N LEU A 141 14.65 14.05 -7.92
CA LEU A 141 13.69 13.37 -7.04
C LEU A 141 12.34 14.09 -7.12
N VAL A 142 11.31 13.30 -7.38
CA VAL A 142 9.95 13.80 -7.56
C VAL A 142 8.96 12.93 -6.81
N TYR A 143 7.82 13.49 -6.49
CA TYR A 143 6.66 12.74 -6.03
C TYR A 143 5.69 12.51 -7.19
N LEU A 144 5.30 11.25 -7.38
CA LEU A 144 4.31 10.82 -8.35
C LEU A 144 2.99 10.54 -7.66
N ALA A 145 1.91 11.14 -8.13
CA ALA A 145 0.57 10.94 -7.60
C ALA A 145 -0.42 10.65 -8.75
N PRO A 146 -0.82 9.39 -8.96
CA PRO A 146 -1.77 9.03 -10.00
C PRO A 146 -3.15 9.62 -9.68
N ARG A 147 -3.82 10.16 -10.71
CA ARG A 147 -5.21 10.61 -10.62
C ARG A 147 -6.15 9.43 -10.81
N GLU A 148 -6.48 8.75 -9.73
CA GLU A 148 -7.44 7.66 -9.80
C GLU A 148 -8.87 8.19 -9.77
N ILE A 149 -9.81 7.45 -10.39
CA ILE A 149 -11.21 7.86 -10.44
C ILE A 149 -11.87 7.69 -9.08
N LYS A 150 -12.65 8.69 -8.66
CA LYS A 150 -13.46 8.65 -7.45
C LYS A 150 -14.86 8.19 -7.78
N SER A 151 -15.22 6.99 -7.35
CA SER A 151 -16.53 6.37 -7.61
C SER A 151 -17.57 6.63 -6.52
N SER A 152 -17.15 7.05 -5.32
CA SER A 152 -18.05 7.31 -4.19
C SER A 152 -19.06 8.43 -4.48
N GLY A 153 -20.31 8.22 -4.06
CA GLY A 153 -21.38 9.22 -4.26
C GLY A 153 -21.97 9.27 -5.67
N ARG A 154 -21.57 8.39 -6.59
CA ARG A 154 -22.07 8.36 -7.97
C ARG A 154 -23.21 7.37 -8.14
N THR A 155 -24.08 7.65 -9.10
CA THR A 155 -25.13 6.72 -9.52
C THR A 155 -24.52 5.46 -10.13
N TYR A 156 -25.31 4.39 -10.22
CA TYR A 156 -24.87 3.15 -10.84
C TYR A 156 -24.33 3.36 -12.26
N ASN A 157 -25.10 4.06 -13.09
CA ASN A 157 -24.72 4.31 -14.49
C ASN A 157 -23.43 5.10 -14.60
N ASN A 158 -23.29 6.16 -13.81
CA ASN A 158 -22.10 6.99 -13.86
C ASN A 158 -20.85 6.21 -13.49
N LYS A 159 -20.87 5.46 -12.38
CA LYS A 159 -19.70 4.69 -11.95
C LYS A 159 -19.40 3.47 -12.83
N THR A 160 -20.41 2.94 -13.54
CA THR A 160 -20.26 1.73 -14.34
C THR A 160 -19.87 2.02 -15.78
N TYR A 161 -20.35 3.11 -16.36
CA TYR A 161 -20.23 3.38 -17.80
C TYR A 161 -19.55 4.72 -18.15
N GLU A 162 -19.62 5.73 -17.28
CA GLU A 162 -19.12 7.08 -17.59
C GLU A 162 -17.78 7.38 -16.91
N TYR A 163 -17.72 7.27 -15.59
CA TYR A 163 -16.51 7.55 -14.82
C TYR A 163 -15.73 6.26 -14.56
N THR A 164 -15.20 5.69 -15.62
CA THR A 164 -14.62 4.36 -15.65
C THR A 164 -13.14 4.33 -15.30
N HIS A 165 -12.41 5.41 -15.50
CA HIS A 165 -10.96 5.45 -15.36
C HIS A 165 -10.46 6.77 -14.77
N GLY A 166 -9.29 6.73 -14.19
CA GLY A 166 -8.49 7.89 -13.84
C GLY A 166 -7.62 8.34 -15.01
N ARG A 167 -6.84 9.45 -14.84
CA ARG A 167 -6.03 9.98 -15.93
C ARG A 167 -4.71 10.56 -15.46
N GLY A 168 -3.63 9.98 -15.96
CA GLY A 168 -2.27 10.49 -15.82
C GLY A 168 -1.86 10.67 -14.36
N GLU A 169 -0.77 11.36 -14.18
CA GLU A 169 -0.17 11.59 -12.87
C GLU A 169 0.10 13.07 -12.63
N VAL A 170 0.10 13.47 -11.37
CA VAL A 170 0.69 14.72 -10.94
C VAL A 170 2.12 14.45 -10.50
N ILE A 171 3.03 15.29 -10.95
CA ILE A 171 4.45 15.22 -10.61
C ILE A 171 4.83 16.49 -9.87
N ALA A 172 5.27 16.33 -8.63
CA ALA A 172 5.75 17.41 -7.79
C ALA A 172 7.24 17.26 -7.49
N SER A 173 7.96 18.35 -7.38
CA SER A 173 9.36 18.33 -6.95
C SER A 173 9.47 17.90 -5.48
N ALA A 174 10.37 16.98 -5.18
CA ALA A 174 10.69 16.64 -3.80
C ALA A 174 11.75 17.58 -3.19
N THR A 175 12.48 18.29 -4.05
CA THR A 175 13.68 19.06 -3.67
C THR A 175 13.53 20.58 -3.84
N GLN A 176 12.40 21.03 -4.38
CA GLN A 176 12.14 22.45 -4.61
C GLN A 176 10.74 22.83 -4.16
N SER A 177 10.61 24.06 -3.67
CA SER A 177 9.33 24.69 -3.35
C SER A 177 9.16 25.95 -4.17
N THR A 178 7.92 26.45 -4.27
CA THR A 178 7.65 27.77 -4.82
C THR A 178 8.25 28.87 -3.91
N ALA A 179 8.37 30.10 -4.40
CA ALA A 179 8.86 31.22 -3.60
C ALA A 179 8.01 31.49 -2.33
N ALA A 180 6.75 31.04 -2.31
CA ALA A 180 5.86 31.11 -1.17
C ALA A 180 5.96 29.91 -0.22
N GLY A 181 6.85 28.95 -0.48
CA GLY A 181 7.02 27.73 0.33
C GLY A 181 5.99 26.63 0.03
N ASN A 182 5.18 26.77 -1.01
CA ASN A 182 4.20 25.75 -1.41
C ASN A 182 4.85 24.65 -2.26
N VAL A 183 4.11 23.54 -2.45
CA VAL A 183 4.50 22.45 -3.35
C VAL A 183 4.74 22.99 -4.76
N GLN A 184 5.91 22.68 -5.32
CA GLN A 184 6.22 23.00 -6.70
C GLN A 184 5.86 21.82 -7.60
N TYR A 185 4.86 22.04 -8.44
CA TYR A 185 4.46 21.05 -9.45
C TYR A 185 5.31 21.19 -10.71
N ILE A 186 5.76 20.05 -11.23
CA ILE A 186 6.49 19.92 -12.49
C ILE A 186 5.50 19.63 -13.62
N GLN A 187 4.51 18.77 -13.30
CA GLN A 187 3.44 18.38 -14.21
C GLN A 187 2.16 18.20 -13.41
N LYS A 188 1.12 18.94 -13.72
CA LYS A 188 -0.17 18.83 -13.03
C LYS A 188 -1.39 18.99 -13.93
N ASP A 189 -1.20 19.41 -15.17
CA ASP A 189 -2.31 19.57 -16.11
C ASP A 189 -2.90 18.20 -16.48
N VAL A 190 -4.21 18.05 -16.33
CA VAL A 190 -4.91 16.80 -16.64
C VAL A 190 -4.95 16.54 -18.16
N SER A 191 -4.86 17.58 -18.98
CA SER A 191 -4.82 17.47 -20.44
C SER A 191 -3.45 17.03 -20.97
N GLY A 192 -2.40 17.08 -20.13
CA GLY A 192 -1.03 16.78 -20.53
C GLY A 192 -0.29 17.94 -21.21
N LYS A 193 -0.80 19.18 -21.16
CA LYS A 193 -0.14 20.34 -21.78
C LYS A 193 1.20 20.69 -21.16
N ASP A 194 1.37 20.42 -19.87
CA ASP A 194 2.61 20.64 -19.11
C ASP A 194 3.47 19.38 -18.99
N GLU A 195 3.22 18.36 -19.85
CA GLU A 195 3.85 17.06 -19.75
C GLU A 195 5.38 17.15 -19.92
N LYS A 196 6.10 16.73 -18.90
CA LYS A 196 7.57 16.62 -18.87
C LYS A 196 8.03 15.17 -18.93
N ILE A 197 7.17 14.26 -18.51
CA ILE A 197 7.35 12.82 -18.61
C ILE A 197 6.23 12.30 -19.47
N ASN A 198 6.57 11.74 -20.63
CA ASN A 198 5.60 11.23 -21.60
C ASN A 198 4.90 9.99 -21.02
N ILE A 199 3.58 10.07 -20.88
CA ILE A 199 2.73 8.96 -20.44
C ILE A 199 1.99 8.42 -21.67
N GLU A 200 2.49 7.33 -22.25
CA GLU A 200 1.90 6.76 -23.48
C GLU A 200 0.44 6.31 -23.29
N GLN A 201 0.09 5.83 -22.08
CA GLN A 201 -1.26 5.34 -21.74
C GLN A 201 -1.76 6.05 -20.48
N PRO A 202 -2.31 7.27 -20.60
CA PRO A 202 -2.69 8.07 -19.43
C PRO A 202 -3.93 7.54 -18.72
N ASN A 203 -4.76 6.71 -19.34
CA ASN A 203 -6.03 6.27 -18.78
C ASN A 203 -5.85 5.13 -17.77
N ILE A 204 -6.18 5.38 -16.50
CA ILE A 204 -5.97 4.48 -15.38
C ILE A 204 -7.23 3.67 -15.12
N TYR A 205 -7.38 2.53 -15.79
CA TYR A 205 -8.48 1.58 -15.58
C TYR A 205 -8.25 0.64 -14.40
N PHE A 206 -7.01 0.42 -14.02
CA PHE A 206 -6.59 -0.42 -12.90
C PHE A 206 -5.72 0.41 -11.96
N GLY A 207 -6.07 0.46 -10.69
CA GLY A 207 -5.39 1.31 -9.73
C GLY A 207 -5.41 0.72 -8.32
N LEU A 208 -4.97 1.50 -7.35
CA LEU A 208 -4.94 1.12 -5.94
C LEU A 208 -6.30 1.31 -5.27
N GLN A 209 -7.14 2.22 -5.78
CA GLN A 209 -8.46 2.55 -5.22
C GLN A 209 -9.62 1.93 -5.98
N THR A 210 -9.43 1.61 -7.25
CA THR A 210 -10.48 1.13 -8.15
C THR A 210 -10.99 -0.25 -7.74
N LYS A 211 -12.21 -0.35 -7.21
CA LYS A 211 -12.82 -1.63 -6.78
C LYS A 211 -14.04 -2.01 -7.60
N GLU A 212 -14.72 -1.05 -8.18
CA GLU A 212 -15.97 -1.25 -8.92
C GLU A 212 -15.77 -2.08 -10.19
N THR A 213 -16.78 -2.87 -10.52
CA THR A 213 -16.92 -3.45 -11.85
C THR A 213 -17.40 -2.36 -12.80
N ILE A 214 -16.77 -2.24 -13.95
CA ILE A 214 -17.17 -1.29 -15.00
C ILE A 214 -17.38 -2.00 -16.31
N ALA A 215 -18.11 -1.35 -17.19
CA ALA A 215 -18.27 -1.76 -18.58
C ALA A 215 -17.86 -0.60 -19.50
N THR A 216 -16.87 -0.88 -20.31
CA THR A 216 -16.32 0.07 -21.30
C THR A 216 -17.07 -0.01 -22.63
N ASN A 217 -16.96 1.01 -23.45
CA ASN A 217 -17.55 1.08 -24.79
C ASN A 217 -19.06 0.80 -24.76
N ALA A 218 -19.79 1.46 -23.85
CA ALA A 218 -21.23 1.36 -23.74
C ALA A 218 -21.94 2.09 -24.92
N LYS A 219 -23.17 1.65 -25.25
CA LYS A 219 -23.88 2.11 -26.44
C LYS A 219 -24.21 3.61 -26.42
N ASN A 220 -24.79 4.07 -25.31
CA ASN A 220 -25.30 5.44 -25.18
C ASN A 220 -24.54 6.26 -24.15
N LYS A 221 -23.41 5.75 -23.66
CA LYS A 221 -22.59 6.36 -22.64
C LYS A 221 -21.16 6.51 -23.14
N GLN A 222 -20.62 7.70 -22.99
CA GLN A 222 -19.21 7.97 -23.29
C GLN A 222 -18.43 7.98 -22.01
N GLU A 223 -17.23 7.44 -22.05
CA GLU A 223 -16.33 7.43 -20.91
C GLU A 223 -15.73 8.82 -20.73
N TYR A 224 -15.99 9.42 -19.58
CA TYR A 224 -15.41 10.73 -19.22
C TYR A 224 -13.90 10.60 -19.07
N ASP A 225 -13.19 11.51 -19.69
CA ASP A 225 -11.72 11.57 -19.63
C ASP A 225 -11.26 12.74 -18.72
N TYR A 226 -11.52 13.96 -19.12
CA TYR A 226 -11.25 15.17 -18.33
C TYR A 226 -12.08 16.34 -18.84
N THR A 227 -12.13 17.41 -18.04
CA THR A 227 -12.73 18.68 -18.46
C THR A 227 -11.61 19.62 -18.90
N ASP A 228 -11.71 20.16 -20.10
CA ASP A 228 -10.72 21.08 -20.68
C ASP A 228 -10.83 22.50 -20.06
N GLU A 229 -9.92 23.39 -20.48
CA GLU A 229 -9.85 24.78 -20.00
C GLU A 229 -11.11 25.62 -20.31
N ASN A 230 -11.89 25.21 -21.31
CA ASN A 230 -13.14 25.86 -21.70
C ASN A 230 -14.34 25.29 -20.93
N GLY A 231 -14.12 24.37 -19.99
CA GLY A 231 -15.16 23.70 -19.23
C GLY A 231 -15.89 22.62 -20.03
N LYS A 232 -15.37 22.17 -21.16
CA LYS A 232 -15.95 21.11 -21.97
C LYS A 232 -15.38 19.76 -21.58
N ASP A 233 -16.28 18.80 -21.30
CA ASP A 233 -15.89 17.44 -21.02
C ASP A 233 -15.33 16.74 -22.25
N GLN A 234 -14.17 16.17 -22.12
CA GLN A 234 -13.52 15.32 -23.09
C GLN A 234 -13.83 13.87 -22.75
N THR A 235 -13.94 13.04 -23.79
CA THR A 235 -14.30 11.64 -23.65
C THR A 235 -13.26 10.75 -24.27
N SER A 236 -13.13 9.53 -23.77
CA SER A 236 -12.25 8.51 -24.32
C SER A 236 -13.02 7.26 -24.71
N THR A 237 -12.33 6.39 -25.42
CA THR A 237 -12.82 5.06 -25.81
C THR A 237 -11.77 4.05 -25.35
N TYR A 238 -12.21 2.98 -24.70
CA TYR A 238 -11.32 1.95 -24.24
C TYR A 238 -10.81 1.08 -25.41
N ASP A 239 -9.51 1.09 -25.64
CA ASP A 239 -8.81 0.29 -26.64
C ASP A 239 -7.94 -0.83 -26.03
N GLY A 240 -7.86 -0.88 -24.69
CA GLY A 240 -7.04 -1.86 -23.96
C GLY A 240 -7.45 -3.32 -24.23
N GLN A 241 -6.51 -4.23 -24.00
CA GLN A 241 -6.74 -5.67 -24.19
C GLN A 241 -7.48 -6.34 -23.03
N ALA A 242 -7.42 -5.76 -21.83
CA ALA A 242 -8.06 -6.31 -20.65
C ALA A 242 -9.60 -6.26 -20.73
N GLY A 243 -10.28 -7.10 -19.94
CA GLY A 243 -11.74 -7.15 -19.86
C GLY A 243 -12.34 -8.37 -20.54
N LEU A 244 -13.59 -8.62 -20.20
CA LEU A 244 -14.36 -9.78 -20.66
C LEU A 244 -15.43 -9.32 -21.64
N LYS A 245 -15.44 -9.87 -22.85
CA LYS A 245 -16.57 -9.75 -23.78
C LYS A 245 -17.56 -10.84 -23.43
N LEU A 246 -18.69 -10.49 -22.85
CA LEU A 246 -19.65 -11.45 -22.32
C LEU A 246 -21.00 -11.38 -23.04
N GLY A 247 -21.52 -12.54 -23.39
CA GLY A 247 -22.90 -12.69 -23.85
C GLY A 247 -23.91 -12.51 -22.70
N PHE A 248 -25.19 -12.53 -23.01
CA PHE A 248 -26.24 -12.31 -22.00
C PHE A 248 -26.17 -13.33 -20.83
N LEU A 249 -26.02 -14.63 -21.14
CA LEU A 249 -25.95 -15.68 -20.09
C LEU A 249 -24.72 -15.51 -19.20
N ASP A 250 -23.57 -15.20 -19.79
CA ASP A 250 -22.32 -15.00 -19.03
C ASP A 250 -22.43 -13.76 -18.13
N ARG A 251 -23.07 -12.69 -18.61
CA ARG A 251 -23.37 -11.50 -17.80
C ARG A 251 -24.30 -11.79 -16.65
N LEU A 252 -25.30 -12.66 -16.87
CA LEU A 252 -26.23 -13.09 -15.82
C LEU A 252 -25.47 -13.84 -14.72
N VAL A 253 -24.63 -14.80 -15.10
CA VAL A 253 -23.79 -15.57 -14.15
C VAL A 253 -22.85 -14.64 -13.38
N LEU A 254 -22.18 -13.72 -14.09
CA LEU A 254 -21.28 -12.74 -13.47
C LEU A 254 -22.04 -11.79 -12.54
N GLY A 255 -23.21 -11.30 -12.96
CA GLY A 255 -24.05 -10.40 -12.16
C GLY A 255 -24.51 -11.05 -10.86
N ILE A 256 -24.95 -12.30 -10.90
CA ILE A 256 -25.30 -13.07 -9.71
C ILE A 256 -24.05 -13.26 -8.81
N SER A 257 -22.93 -13.67 -9.39
CA SER A 257 -21.68 -13.89 -8.65
C SER A 257 -21.14 -12.64 -7.95
N LYS A 258 -21.38 -11.46 -8.53
CA LYS A 258 -20.94 -10.16 -8.01
C LYS A 258 -22.00 -9.42 -7.19
N GLY A 259 -23.22 -9.95 -7.12
CA GLY A 259 -24.36 -9.25 -6.52
C GLY A 259 -24.80 -8.01 -7.31
N ASP A 260 -24.51 -7.97 -8.60
CA ASP A 260 -24.80 -6.85 -9.50
C ASP A 260 -25.68 -7.31 -10.67
N ILE A 261 -26.95 -7.46 -10.38
CA ILE A 261 -27.92 -7.93 -11.37
C ILE A 261 -28.16 -6.90 -12.50
N ASN A 262 -27.92 -5.62 -12.25
CA ASN A 262 -28.07 -4.57 -13.26
C ASN A 262 -27.13 -4.77 -14.43
N LEU A 263 -25.93 -5.32 -14.19
CA LEU A 263 -24.95 -5.66 -15.22
C LEU A 263 -25.51 -6.67 -16.23
N ALA A 264 -26.30 -7.63 -15.76
CA ALA A 264 -26.90 -8.67 -16.62
C ALA A 264 -27.96 -8.12 -17.58
N PHE A 265 -28.81 -7.23 -17.08
CA PHE A 265 -29.97 -6.70 -17.80
C PHE A 265 -29.73 -5.33 -18.46
N SER A 266 -28.48 -4.83 -18.43
CA SER A 266 -28.17 -3.55 -19.01
C SER A 266 -28.38 -3.52 -20.54
N SER A 267 -29.09 -2.50 -21.00
CA SER A 267 -29.24 -2.20 -22.44
C SER A 267 -28.06 -1.44 -23.02
N GLU A 268 -27.16 -0.97 -22.17
CA GLU A 268 -25.96 -0.20 -22.57
C GLU A 268 -24.85 -1.09 -23.15
N MET A 269 -24.93 -2.40 -22.94
CA MET A 269 -23.89 -3.34 -23.39
C MET A 269 -24.05 -3.70 -24.87
N THR A 270 -22.92 -3.62 -25.61
CA THR A 270 -22.80 -3.99 -27.03
C THR A 270 -21.84 -5.17 -27.20
N SER A 271 -21.64 -5.63 -28.44
CA SER A 271 -20.61 -6.62 -28.80
C SER A 271 -19.18 -6.13 -28.54
N ASP A 272 -18.97 -4.82 -28.54
CA ASP A 272 -17.66 -4.19 -28.35
C ASP A 272 -17.39 -3.82 -26.88
N SER A 273 -18.43 -3.87 -26.07
CA SER A 273 -18.31 -3.59 -24.64
C SER A 273 -17.47 -4.67 -23.93
N LYS A 274 -16.56 -4.22 -23.06
CA LYS A 274 -15.78 -5.11 -22.19
C LYS A 274 -16.10 -4.84 -20.73
N ILE A 275 -16.27 -5.88 -19.95
CA ILE A 275 -16.48 -5.79 -18.51
C ILE A 275 -15.14 -5.96 -17.82
N LEU A 276 -14.71 -4.96 -17.05
CA LEU A 276 -13.49 -4.97 -16.26
C LEU A 276 -13.82 -5.26 -14.80
N ILE A 277 -13.24 -6.32 -14.27
CA ILE A 277 -13.39 -6.80 -12.89
C ILE A 277 -12.04 -6.88 -12.20
N ASN A 278 -12.05 -6.95 -10.87
CA ASN A 278 -10.83 -7.05 -10.06
C ASN A 278 -9.82 -5.95 -10.44
N ARG A 279 -10.28 -4.71 -10.45
CA ARG A 279 -9.54 -3.56 -10.94
C ARG A 279 -8.49 -3.06 -9.95
N ASN A 280 -8.66 -3.36 -8.65
CA ASN A 280 -7.60 -3.10 -7.68
C ASN A 280 -6.40 -3.99 -7.98
N ILE A 281 -5.24 -3.37 -8.22
CA ILE A 281 -4.03 -4.08 -8.69
C ILE A 281 -3.48 -5.04 -7.65
N ILE A 282 -3.58 -4.70 -6.36
CA ILE A 282 -3.10 -5.56 -5.27
C ILE A 282 -4.04 -6.76 -5.08
N ASP A 283 -5.35 -6.53 -5.06
CA ASP A 283 -6.33 -7.61 -4.96
C ASP A 283 -6.22 -8.56 -6.18
N ARG A 284 -5.96 -8.00 -7.35
CA ARG A 284 -5.73 -8.76 -8.59
C ARG A 284 -4.47 -9.59 -8.49
N ALA A 285 -3.35 -9.01 -8.03
CA ALA A 285 -2.09 -9.72 -7.84
C ALA A 285 -2.23 -10.85 -6.81
N LYS A 286 -2.87 -10.60 -5.67
CA LYS A 286 -3.14 -11.62 -4.63
C LYS A 286 -4.01 -12.77 -5.14
N LYS A 287 -4.96 -12.49 -6.05
CA LYS A 287 -5.77 -13.56 -6.68
C LYS A 287 -5.01 -14.36 -7.70
N ALA A 288 -4.13 -13.73 -8.47
CA ALA A 288 -3.31 -14.40 -9.48
C ALA A 288 -2.20 -15.25 -8.87
N LEU A 289 -1.58 -14.76 -7.79
CA LEU A 289 -0.42 -15.36 -7.14
C LEU A 289 -0.61 -15.41 -5.61
N PRO A 290 -1.57 -16.22 -5.12
CA PRO A 290 -1.96 -16.22 -3.70
C PRO A 290 -0.88 -16.73 -2.74
N TYR A 291 0.15 -17.36 -3.25
CA TYR A 291 1.27 -17.90 -2.48
C TYR A 291 2.41 -16.88 -2.24
N LEU A 292 2.31 -15.67 -2.83
CA LEU A 292 3.28 -14.60 -2.58
C LEU A 292 2.85 -13.73 -1.41
N ILE A 293 3.84 -13.24 -0.68
CA ILE A 293 3.66 -12.19 0.33
C ILE A 293 3.86 -10.84 -0.35
N TYR A 294 2.84 -10.00 -0.27
CA TYR A 294 2.87 -8.65 -0.85
C TYR A 294 3.20 -7.62 0.21
N GLY A 295 4.02 -6.65 -0.14
CA GLY A 295 4.29 -5.50 0.71
C GLY A 295 3.02 -4.69 1.00
N GLU A 296 3.01 -4.01 2.14
CA GLU A 296 1.86 -3.21 2.58
C GLU A 296 1.78 -1.85 1.86
N ASP A 297 2.87 -1.41 1.25
CA ASP A 297 2.99 -0.11 0.60
C ASP A 297 3.29 -0.20 -0.90
N PRO A 298 2.32 -0.62 -1.73
CA PRO A 298 2.46 -0.64 -3.17
C PRO A 298 2.50 0.79 -3.73
N TYR A 299 3.28 1.00 -4.80
CA TYR A 299 3.40 2.29 -5.48
C TYR A 299 3.44 2.12 -6.99
N THR A 300 3.09 3.20 -7.69
CA THR A 300 3.23 3.32 -9.14
C THR A 300 4.62 3.84 -9.50
N VAL A 301 5.13 3.42 -10.63
CA VAL A 301 6.42 3.86 -11.22
C VAL A 301 6.21 4.30 -12.65
#